data_0db6b1e05f549b2dad51cd2c9ace7b69
#
_entry.id   0db6b1e05f549b2dad51cd2c9ace7b69
#
_cell.length_a   1.000
_cell.length_b   1.000
_cell.length_c   1.000
_cell.angle_alpha   90.00
_cell.angle_beta   90.00
_cell.angle_gamma   90.00
#
_symmetry.space_group_name_H-M   'P 1'
#
loop_
_entity.id
_entity.type
_entity.pdbx_description
1 polymer ?
#
loop_
_entity_poly.entity_id
_entity_poly.type
_entity_poly.pdbx_seq_one_letter_code
_entity_poly.pdbx_strand_id
1 'polypeptide(L)'
;MTKKSKKNIKDDYKSSKWLPIFLIALLSIFVVLVNKKLDNDLWYLLTEGRYILKHGIFHTDPFSIHEGLNVVVQNWLSASFLWVVYDFFGEMGILLLIVICNICICILLYKICMLISENNRTISLTLMFICDLTLISHFIVSRPQIFSYITLIGLIYALELYIHKKDKKYLIWLPIISLIQINMHASLWVMLYLFILCYIIDSFNIKELRLQGYEKKPLFIAIGISILIGLINPYFYKAITFIFGSFSDHYMRIFIKELLPFSLDLDICKHMAFIILLIGLIYTYFREGKVRVRYICLF
;
A
#
# COMPACT_ATOMS: atom_id res chain seq x y z
N MET A 1 15.75 46.14 -25.44
CA MET A 1 14.66 45.15 -25.57
C MET A 1 14.31 44.59 -24.21
N THR A 2 13.10 44.67 -23.82
CA THR A 2 12.52 44.93 -22.54
C THR A 2 12.39 43.70 -21.62
N LYS A 3 12.75 43.89 -20.32
CA LYS A 3 12.57 42.97 -19.17
C LYS A 3 11.11 42.55 -18.89
N LYS A 4 10.14 42.98 -19.71
CA LYS A 4 8.69 42.71 -19.51
C LYS A 4 8.19 41.35 -20.05
N SER A 5 8.98 40.65 -20.87
CA SER A 5 8.50 39.41 -21.53
C SER A 5 8.65 38.12 -20.72
N LYS A 6 9.44 38.12 -19.62
CA LYS A 6 9.65 36.88 -18.81
C LYS A 6 8.69 36.71 -17.63
N LYS A 7 7.83 37.70 -17.36
CA LYS A 7 6.92 37.66 -16.20
C LYS A 7 5.54 37.04 -16.50
N ASN A 8 5.16 36.93 -17.79
CA ASN A 8 3.81 36.51 -18.17
C ASN A 8 3.61 35.02 -18.49
N ILE A 9 4.65 34.19 -18.36
CA ILE A 9 4.49 32.73 -18.60
C ILE A 9 4.28 31.96 -17.29
N LYS A 10 4.49 32.58 -16.13
CA LYS A 10 4.33 31.93 -14.81
C LYS A 10 2.95 32.05 -14.18
N ASP A 11 2.07 32.91 -14.69
CA ASP A 11 0.83 33.27 -13.99
C ASP A 11 -0.47 32.69 -14.59
N ASP A 12 -0.43 32.00 -15.74
CA ASP A 12 -1.66 31.52 -16.40
C ASP A 12 -2.09 30.08 -16.15
N TYR A 13 -1.36 29.33 -15.31
CA TYR A 13 -1.81 28.00 -14.89
C TYR A 13 -2.23 27.99 -13.41
N LYS A 14 -3.18 28.85 -13.06
CA LYS A 14 -3.96 28.69 -11.82
C LYS A 14 -4.87 27.47 -12.01
N SER A 15 -4.30 26.26 -11.87
CA SER A 15 -5.10 25.05 -11.91
C SER A 15 -6.25 25.21 -10.91
N SER A 16 -7.47 25.06 -11.40
CA SER A 16 -8.68 25.21 -10.60
C SER A 16 -8.55 24.48 -9.27
N LYS A 17 -8.93 25.10 -8.15
CA LYS A 17 -8.96 24.46 -6.83
C LYS A 17 -9.84 23.21 -6.82
N TRP A 18 -10.78 23.11 -7.74
CA TRP A 18 -11.74 22.02 -7.90
C TRP A 18 -11.20 20.81 -8.66
N LEU A 19 -10.09 20.97 -9.42
CA LEU A 19 -9.54 19.87 -10.24
C LEU A 19 -9.21 18.61 -9.43
N PRO A 20 -8.55 18.66 -8.25
CA PRO A 20 -8.32 17.46 -7.45
C PRO A 20 -9.63 16.78 -7.02
N ILE A 21 -10.62 17.58 -6.59
CA ILE A 21 -11.91 17.05 -6.14
C ILE A 21 -12.63 16.37 -7.31
N PHE A 22 -12.63 16.99 -8.48
CA PHE A 22 -13.21 16.41 -9.69
C PHE A 22 -12.54 15.08 -10.08
N LEU A 23 -11.19 15.02 -10.07
CA LEU A 23 -10.47 13.80 -10.39
C LEU A 23 -10.75 12.67 -9.38
N ILE A 24 -10.77 12.98 -8.08
CA ILE A 24 -11.10 12.00 -7.04
C ILE A 24 -12.56 11.53 -7.20
N ALA A 25 -13.49 12.42 -7.49
CA ALA A 25 -14.89 12.04 -7.75
C ALA A 25 -15.02 11.14 -8.98
N LEU A 26 -14.30 11.44 -10.06
CA LEU A 26 -14.27 10.61 -11.26
C LEU A 26 -13.71 9.21 -10.94
N LEU A 27 -12.58 9.11 -10.22
CA LEU A 27 -12.01 7.83 -9.79
C LEU A 27 -12.98 7.06 -8.89
N SER A 28 -13.67 7.75 -7.98
CA SER A 28 -14.71 7.12 -7.14
C SER A 28 -15.85 6.51 -7.96
N ILE A 29 -16.27 7.15 -9.05
CA ILE A 29 -17.24 6.58 -10.00
C ILE A 29 -16.67 5.32 -10.65
N PHE A 30 -15.41 5.31 -11.08
CA PHE A 30 -14.76 4.12 -11.62
C PHE A 30 -14.72 2.97 -10.59
N VAL A 31 -14.42 3.26 -9.32
CA VAL A 31 -14.47 2.25 -8.24
C VAL A 31 -15.86 1.60 -8.16
N VAL A 32 -16.93 2.40 -8.19
CA VAL A 32 -18.31 1.89 -8.16
C VAL A 32 -18.61 1.04 -9.39
N LEU A 33 -18.16 1.46 -10.56
CA LEU A 33 -18.41 0.73 -11.81
C LEU A 33 -17.70 -0.61 -11.86
N VAL A 34 -16.45 -0.68 -11.36
CA VAL A 34 -15.66 -1.91 -11.32
C VAL A 34 -16.19 -2.87 -10.26
N ASN A 35 -16.63 -2.35 -9.11
CA ASN A 35 -17.12 -3.15 -7.98
C ASN A 35 -18.63 -3.37 -7.97
N LYS A 36 -19.31 -3.26 -9.10
CA LYS A 36 -20.75 -3.58 -9.21
C LYS A 36 -21.09 -4.98 -8.70
N LYS A 37 -20.20 -5.93 -8.91
CA LYS A 37 -20.26 -7.26 -8.33
C LYS A 37 -19.13 -7.36 -7.29
N LEU A 38 -19.51 -7.55 -6.03
CA LEU A 38 -18.56 -7.73 -4.95
C LEU A 38 -17.71 -9.00 -5.15
N ASP A 39 -16.51 -8.99 -4.61
CA ASP A 39 -15.59 -10.11 -4.72
C ASP A 39 -16.16 -11.37 -4.02
N ASN A 40 -15.92 -12.54 -4.61
CA ASN A 40 -16.44 -13.79 -4.05
C ASN A 40 -15.85 -14.12 -2.67
N ASP A 41 -14.61 -13.74 -2.40
CA ASP A 41 -13.94 -13.99 -1.13
C ASP A 41 -14.55 -13.15 0.01
N LEU A 42 -15.29 -12.09 -0.32
CA LEU A 42 -15.98 -11.29 0.69
C LEU A 42 -16.93 -12.14 1.55
N TRP A 43 -17.66 -13.06 0.95
CA TRP A 43 -18.66 -13.85 1.69
C TRP A 43 -18.04 -14.76 2.74
N TYR A 44 -16.87 -15.32 2.42
CA TYR A 44 -16.08 -16.05 3.39
C TYR A 44 -15.61 -15.13 4.53
N LEU A 45 -15.07 -13.98 4.20
CA LEU A 45 -14.61 -12.98 5.17
C LEU A 45 -15.73 -12.50 6.11
N LEU A 46 -16.92 -12.26 5.57
CA LEU A 46 -18.10 -11.87 6.36
C LEU A 46 -18.49 -12.98 7.33
N THR A 47 -18.44 -14.25 6.88
CA THR A 47 -18.76 -15.42 7.72
C THR A 47 -17.73 -15.54 8.85
N GLU A 48 -16.45 -15.41 8.53
CA GLU A 48 -15.34 -15.43 9.48
C GLU A 48 -15.45 -14.29 10.50
N GLY A 49 -15.69 -13.06 10.04
CA GLY A 49 -15.87 -11.89 10.90
C GLY A 49 -17.07 -12.01 11.84
N ARG A 50 -18.20 -12.51 11.32
CA ARG A 50 -19.40 -12.82 12.14
C ARG A 50 -19.10 -13.84 13.21
N TYR A 51 -18.37 -14.89 12.88
CA TYR A 51 -18.00 -15.92 13.83
C TYR A 51 -17.10 -15.37 14.94
N ILE A 52 -16.06 -14.60 14.57
CA ILE A 52 -15.14 -13.98 15.53
C ILE A 52 -15.87 -13.07 16.50
N LEU A 53 -16.78 -12.25 16.04
CA LEU A 53 -17.54 -11.33 16.90
C LEU A 53 -18.49 -12.06 17.87
N LYS A 54 -18.98 -13.26 17.51
CA LYS A 54 -19.88 -14.05 18.34
C LYS A 54 -19.16 -14.98 19.32
N HIS A 55 -18.05 -15.59 18.88
CA HIS A 55 -17.40 -16.69 19.60
C HIS A 55 -15.96 -16.36 20.03
N GLY A 56 -15.41 -15.20 19.61
CA GLY A 56 -14.03 -14.83 19.84
C GLY A 56 -13.07 -15.39 18.79
N ILE A 57 -11.78 -15.11 19.00
CA ILE A 57 -10.70 -15.60 18.12
C ILE A 57 -10.60 -17.11 18.23
N PHE A 58 -10.48 -17.79 17.10
CA PHE A 58 -10.33 -19.24 17.02
C PHE A 58 -8.96 -19.63 16.48
N HIS A 59 -8.45 -20.77 16.94
CA HIS A 59 -7.16 -21.34 16.54
C HIS A 59 -7.32 -22.67 15.78
N THR A 60 -8.54 -23.21 15.79
CA THR A 60 -8.95 -24.41 15.05
C THR A 60 -10.06 -24.00 14.10
N ASP A 61 -9.99 -24.43 12.85
CA ASP A 61 -10.96 -24.03 11.83
C ASP A 61 -12.36 -24.57 12.14
N PRO A 62 -13.34 -23.71 12.43
CA PRO A 62 -14.71 -24.11 12.73
C PRO A 62 -15.54 -24.39 11.47
N PHE A 63 -15.03 -24.09 10.28
CA PHE A 63 -15.74 -24.21 9.01
C PHE A 63 -15.34 -25.45 8.22
N SER A 64 -14.23 -26.10 8.62
CA SER A 64 -13.76 -27.33 7.98
C SER A 64 -14.58 -28.53 8.42
N ILE A 65 -14.77 -29.47 7.47
CA ILE A 65 -15.29 -30.82 7.76
C ILE A 65 -14.26 -31.70 8.49
N HIS A 66 -12.99 -31.31 8.49
CA HIS A 66 -11.91 -32.00 9.18
C HIS A 66 -11.73 -31.40 10.58
N GLU A 67 -11.76 -32.26 11.60
CA GLU A 67 -11.56 -31.85 12.98
C GLU A 67 -10.08 -31.52 13.27
N GLY A 68 -9.84 -30.52 14.11
CA GLY A 68 -8.53 -30.21 14.67
C GLY A 68 -7.56 -29.48 13.74
N LEU A 69 -7.99 -28.96 12.59
CA LEU A 69 -7.13 -28.17 11.72
C LEU A 69 -6.78 -26.83 12.37
N ASN A 70 -5.48 -26.65 12.64
CA ASN A 70 -4.98 -25.38 13.15
C ASN A 70 -5.05 -24.30 12.06
N VAL A 71 -5.57 -23.12 12.43
CA VAL A 71 -5.68 -21.98 11.54
C VAL A 71 -5.13 -20.71 12.18
N VAL A 72 -4.56 -19.85 11.34
CA VAL A 72 -4.20 -18.47 11.65
C VAL A 72 -5.04 -17.54 10.80
N VAL A 73 -5.99 -16.85 11.41
CA VAL A 73 -6.82 -15.87 10.71
C VAL A 73 -6.02 -14.59 10.53
N GLN A 74 -5.33 -14.50 9.40
CA GLN A 74 -4.38 -13.42 9.09
C GLN A 74 -5.03 -12.04 8.92
N ASN A 75 -6.33 -12.00 8.80
CA ASN A 75 -7.15 -10.82 8.50
C ASN A 75 -8.33 -10.67 9.48
N TRP A 76 -8.17 -11.17 10.70
CA TRP A 76 -9.21 -11.26 11.71
C TRP A 76 -9.92 -9.92 11.99
N LEU A 77 -9.16 -8.82 12.07
CA LEU A 77 -9.71 -7.50 12.36
C LEU A 77 -10.44 -6.92 11.15
N SER A 78 -9.91 -7.09 9.93
CA SER A 78 -10.60 -6.63 8.72
C SER A 78 -11.86 -7.44 8.44
N ALA A 79 -11.84 -8.76 8.65
CA ALA A 79 -13.02 -9.61 8.53
C ALA A 79 -14.12 -9.17 9.50
N SER A 80 -13.78 -8.96 10.78
CA SER A 80 -14.70 -8.45 11.79
C SER A 80 -15.25 -7.06 11.44
N PHE A 81 -14.40 -6.16 10.95
CA PHE A 81 -14.80 -4.82 10.53
C PHE A 81 -15.72 -4.84 9.31
N LEU A 82 -15.40 -5.66 8.31
CA LEU A 82 -16.25 -5.85 7.13
C LEU A 82 -17.63 -6.40 7.51
N TRP A 83 -17.67 -7.37 8.43
CA TRP A 83 -18.95 -7.87 8.93
C TRP A 83 -19.77 -6.78 9.60
N VAL A 84 -19.20 -5.95 10.47
CA VAL A 84 -19.92 -4.84 11.12
C VAL A 84 -20.51 -3.89 10.08
N VAL A 85 -19.71 -3.50 9.07
CA VAL A 85 -20.20 -2.62 7.99
C VAL A 85 -21.32 -3.28 7.21
N TYR A 86 -21.19 -4.56 6.90
CA TYR A 86 -22.23 -5.32 6.17
C TYR A 86 -23.52 -5.50 6.99
N ASP A 87 -23.41 -5.79 8.28
CA ASP A 87 -24.53 -6.00 9.19
C ASP A 87 -25.41 -4.73 9.31
N PHE A 88 -24.77 -3.55 9.34
CA PHE A 88 -25.49 -2.28 9.45
C PHE A 88 -25.99 -1.72 8.10
N PHE A 89 -25.23 -1.90 7.02
CA PHE A 89 -25.44 -1.18 5.77
C PHE A 89 -25.54 -2.08 4.52
N GLY A 90 -25.43 -3.39 4.68
CA GLY A 90 -25.46 -4.35 3.58
C GLY A 90 -24.34 -4.17 2.56
N GLU A 91 -24.58 -4.64 1.35
CA GLU A 91 -23.63 -4.54 0.23
C GLU A 91 -23.26 -3.10 -0.12
N MET A 92 -24.23 -2.17 0.01
CA MET A 92 -23.98 -0.74 -0.22
C MET A 92 -22.99 -0.15 0.77
N GLY A 93 -23.00 -0.63 2.02
CA GLY A 93 -22.00 -0.25 3.03
C GLY A 93 -20.61 -0.69 2.66
N ILE A 94 -20.45 -1.91 2.15
CA ILE A 94 -19.17 -2.43 1.66
C ILE A 94 -18.68 -1.60 0.47
N LEU A 95 -19.55 -1.31 -0.50
CA LEU A 95 -19.18 -0.50 -1.66
C LEU A 95 -18.75 0.91 -1.24
N LEU A 96 -19.47 1.54 -0.31
CA LEU A 96 -19.10 2.85 0.23
C LEU A 96 -17.76 2.81 0.95
N LEU A 97 -17.50 1.75 1.71
CA LEU A 97 -16.20 1.55 2.38
C LEU A 97 -15.06 1.48 1.37
N ILE A 98 -15.22 0.72 0.28
CA ILE A 98 -14.21 0.63 -0.79
C ILE A 98 -13.95 2.02 -1.39
N VAL A 99 -14.99 2.80 -1.65
CA VAL A 99 -14.85 4.18 -2.16
C VAL A 99 -14.10 5.07 -1.17
N ILE A 100 -14.43 5.00 0.12
CA ILE A 100 -13.73 5.76 1.17
C ILE A 100 -12.25 5.37 1.23
N CYS A 101 -11.94 4.08 1.21
CA CYS A 101 -10.57 3.60 1.19
C CYS A 101 -9.81 4.10 -0.05
N ASN A 102 -10.44 4.08 -1.22
CA ASN A 102 -9.84 4.61 -2.45
C ASN A 102 -9.58 6.12 -2.36
N ILE A 103 -10.50 6.89 -1.79
CA ILE A 103 -10.28 8.33 -1.56
C ILE A 103 -9.05 8.54 -0.66
N CYS A 104 -8.88 7.74 0.39
CA CYS A 104 -7.69 7.80 1.25
C CYS A 104 -6.41 7.51 0.46
N ILE A 105 -6.43 6.49 -0.42
CA ILE A 105 -5.31 6.14 -1.31
C ILE A 105 -4.98 7.32 -2.24
N CYS A 106 -5.97 7.90 -2.92
CA CYS A 106 -5.79 9.07 -3.78
C CYS A 106 -5.12 10.24 -3.03
N ILE A 107 -5.60 10.54 -1.82
CA ILE A 107 -5.06 11.63 -0.99
C ILE A 107 -3.59 11.35 -0.63
N LEU A 108 -3.26 10.13 -0.23
CA LEU A 108 -1.89 9.74 0.11
C LEU A 108 -0.97 9.80 -1.11
N LEU A 109 -1.38 9.23 -2.24
CA LEU A 109 -0.64 9.29 -3.51
C LEU A 109 -0.40 10.75 -3.93
N TYR A 110 -1.44 11.59 -3.90
CA TYR A 110 -1.29 13.01 -4.22
C TYR A 110 -0.28 13.70 -3.30
N LYS A 111 -0.34 13.45 -2.00
CA LYS A 111 0.60 14.06 -1.03
C LYS A 111 2.05 13.60 -1.25
N ILE A 112 2.27 12.33 -1.57
CA ILE A 112 3.60 11.80 -1.92
C ILE A 112 4.11 12.49 -3.18
N CYS A 113 3.29 12.52 -4.23
CA CYS A 113 3.66 13.17 -5.50
C CYS A 113 3.96 14.65 -5.33
N MET A 114 3.18 15.39 -4.51
CA MET A 114 3.45 16.79 -4.18
C MET A 114 4.79 16.97 -3.45
N LEU A 115 5.12 16.06 -2.55
CA LEU A 115 6.37 16.11 -1.79
C LEU A 115 7.58 15.85 -2.69
N ILE A 116 7.50 14.85 -3.58
CA ILE A 116 8.60 14.45 -4.46
C ILE A 116 8.77 15.42 -5.65
N SER A 117 7.67 15.97 -6.17
CA SER A 117 7.67 16.89 -7.32
C SER A 117 7.93 18.37 -6.95
N GLU A 118 8.40 18.63 -5.71
CA GLU A 118 8.64 20.00 -5.21
C GLU A 118 7.40 20.92 -5.34
N ASN A 119 6.22 20.39 -4.99
CA ASN A 119 4.92 21.04 -5.07
C ASN A 119 4.43 21.35 -6.50
N ASN A 120 4.87 20.59 -7.50
CA ASN A 120 4.32 20.68 -8.84
C ASN A 120 2.95 20.00 -8.92
N ARG A 121 1.90 20.81 -8.83
CA ARG A 121 0.52 20.35 -8.74
C ARG A 121 0.07 19.54 -9.97
N THR A 122 0.45 19.98 -11.17
CA THR A 122 0.06 19.31 -12.40
C THR A 122 0.64 17.90 -12.48
N ILE A 123 1.95 17.77 -12.26
CA ILE A 123 2.63 16.46 -12.23
C ILE A 123 2.00 15.57 -11.15
N SER A 124 1.77 16.11 -9.96
CA SER A 124 1.21 15.35 -8.85
C SER A 124 -0.19 14.81 -9.11
N LEU A 125 -1.06 15.62 -9.72
CA LEU A 125 -2.41 15.19 -10.09
C LEU A 125 -2.39 14.15 -11.20
N THR A 126 -1.55 14.34 -12.22
CA THR A 126 -1.42 13.39 -13.33
C THR A 126 -0.91 12.03 -12.83
N LEU A 127 0.15 12.02 -12.01
CA LEU A 127 0.71 10.79 -11.46
C LEU A 127 -0.28 10.10 -10.52
N MET A 128 -0.91 10.85 -9.59
CA MET A 128 -1.95 10.31 -8.71
C MET A 128 -3.06 9.64 -9.53
N PHE A 129 -3.57 10.32 -10.57
CA PHE A 129 -4.65 9.80 -11.38
C PHE A 129 -4.25 8.52 -12.14
N ILE A 130 -3.07 8.47 -12.75
CA ILE A 130 -2.58 7.28 -13.47
C ILE A 130 -2.37 6.11 -12.51
N CYS A 131 -1.70 6.36 -11.36
CA CYS A 131 -1.45 5.32 -10.37
C CYS A 131 -2.76 4.73 -9.82
N ASP A 132 -3.70 5.60 -9.43
CA ASP A 132 -4.96 5.14 -8.85
C ASP A 132 -5.83 4.42 -9.88
N LEU A 133 -5.89 4.90 -11.12
CA LEU A 133 -6.61 4.21 -12.20
C LEU A 133 -6.06 2.78 -12.42
N THR A 134 -4.74 2.61 -12.31
CA THR A 134 -4.10 1.29 -12.40
C THR A 134 -4.51 0.41 -11.21
N LEU A 135 -4.54 0.97 -10.00
CA LEU A 135 -4.97 0.24 -8.80
C LEU A 135 -6.45 -0.17 -8.89
N ILE A 136 -7.35 0.71 -9.34
CA ILE A 136 -8.78 0.42 -9.48
C ILE A 136 -9.02 -0.75 -10.42
N SER A 137 -8.24 -0.87 -11.48
CA SER A 137 -8.46 -1.88 -12.51
C SER A 137 -8.33 -3.32 -11.99
N HIS A 138 -7.54 -3.56 -10.91
CA HIS A 138 -7.19 -4.92 -10.46
C HIS A 138 -7.12 -5.10 -8.93
N PHE A 139 -6.95 -4.03 -8.17
CA PHE A 139 -6.55 -4.11 -6.76
C PHE A 139 -7.54 -3.48 -5.77
N ILE A 140 -8.38 -2.54 -6.22
CA ILE A 140 -9.38 -1.89 -5.36
C ILE A 140 -10.66 -2.71 -5.39
N VAL A 141 -10.70 -3.72 -4.54
CA VAL A 141 -11.80 -4.69 -4.41
C VAL A 141 -12.18 -4.90 -2.94
N SER A 142 -13.29 -5.60 -2.68
CA SER A 142 -13.81 -5.86 -1.32
C SER A 142 -13.00 -6.93 -0.57
N ARG A 143 -11.70 -6.75 -0.49
CA ARG A 143 -10.75 -7.65 0.20
C ARG A 143 -9.91 -6.90 1.23
N PRO A 144 -9.32 -7.59 2.24
CA PRO A 144 -8.43 -6.99 3.24
C PRO A 144 -7.23 -6.23 2.67
N GLN A 145 -6.78 -6.57 1.46
CA GLN A 145 -5.67 -5.92 0.78
C GLN A 145 -5.86 -4.41 0.63
N ILE A 146 -7.11 -3.91 0.53
CA ILE A 146 -7.37 -2.48 0.40
C ILE A 146 -6.83 -1.68 1.59
N PHE A 147 -6.91 -2.23 2.80
CA PHE A 147 -6.33 -1.63 4.01
C PHE A 147 -4.79 -1.66 3.96
N SER A 148 -4.22 -2.71 3.37
CA SER A 148 -2.78 -2.84 3.19
C SER A 148 -2.22 -1.79 2.24
N TYR A 149 -2.93 -1.43 1.18
CA TYR A 149 -2.50 -0.35 0.28
C TYR A 149 -2.46 0.99 1.01
N ILE A 150 -3.45 1.29 1.86
CA ILE A 150 -3.45 2.51 2.67
C ILE A 150 -2.24 2.53 3.62
N THR A 151 -1.95 1.42 4.30
CA THR A 151 -0.84 1.34 5.24
C THR A 151 0.52 1.38 4.55
N LEU A 152 0.71 0.69 3.41
CA LEU A 152 1.95 0.69 2.64
C LEU A 152 2.24 2.08 2.03
N ILE A 153 1.24 2.70 1.42
CA ILE A 153 1.39 4.06 0.86
C ILE A 153 1.59 5.07 1.99
N GLY A 154 0.87 4.91 3.11
CA GLY A 154 1.05 5.71 4.31
C GLY A 154 2.44 5.61 4.92
N LEU A 155 3.03 4.41 4.91
CA LEU A 155 4.42 4.17 5.33
C LEU A 155 5.40 4.95 4.46
N ILE A 156 5.27 4.84 3.14
CA ILE A 156 6.12 5.58 2.19
C ILE A 156 5.98 7.08 2.45
N TYR A 157 4.76 7.58 2.63
CA TYR A 157 4.53 8.99 2.92
C TYR A 157 5.20 9.45 4.22
N ALA A 158 5.10 8.66 5.28
CA ALA A 158 5.74 8.95 6.56
C ALA A 158 7.28 9.00 6.46
N LEU A 159 7.88 8.05 5.73
CA LEU A 159 9.32 7.99 5.49
C LEU A 159 9.80 9.16 4.60
N GLU A 160 9.06 9.50 3.55
CA GLU A 160 9.37 10.67 2.72
C GLU A 160 9.25 11.99 3.52
N LEU A 161 8.25 12.12 4.40
CA LEU A 161 8.13 13.26 5.30
C LEU A 161 9.34 13.34 6.25
N TYR A 162 9.75 12.21 6.83
CA TYR A 162 10.93 12.17 7.69
C TYR A 162 12.19 12.70 6.97
N ILE A 163 12.40 12.29 5.73
CA ILE A 163 13.57 12.69 4.96
C ILE A 163 13.49 14.16 4.52
N HIS A 164 12.34 14.60 3.96
CA HIS A 164 12.20 15.94 3.40
C HIS A 164 12.07 17.02 4.49
N LYS A 165 11.38 16.72 5.58
CA LYS A 165 11.20 17.68 6.69
C LYS A 165 12.30 17.59 7.73
N LYS A 166 13.17 16.54 7.68
CA LYS A 166 14.23 16.27 8.67
C LYS A 166 13.72 16.22 10.12
N ASP A 167 12.49 15.72 10.31
CA ASP A 167 11.83 15.70 11.61
C ASP A 167 11.43 14.26 11.97
N LYS A 168 12.07 13.75 13.01
CA LYS A 168 11.90 12.38 13.51
C LYS A 168 10.52 12.06 14.06
N LYS A 169 9.67 13.08 14.31
CA LYS A 169 8.28 12.84 14.74
C LYS A 169 7.48 12.01 13.75
N TYR A 170 7.81 12.07 12.46
CA TYR A 170 7.11 11.29 11.43
C TYR A 170 7.38 9.78 11.54
N LEU A 171 8.46 9.37 12.21
CA LEU A 171 8.78 7.96 12.44
C LEU A 171 7.81 7.27 13.42
N ILE A 172 7.01 8.02 14.19
CA ILE A 172 5.98 7.46 15.07
C ILE A 172 4.91 6.69 14.28
N TRP A 173 4.75 7.01 12.99
CA TRP A 173 3.80 6.30 12.14
C TRP A 173 4.23 4.87 11.82
N LEU A 174 5.54 4.54 11.89
CA LEU A 174 6.01 3.18 11.60
C LEU A 174 5.40 2.14 12.55
N PRO A 175 5.54 2.27 13.88
CA PRO A 175 4.91 1.34 14.82
C PRO A 175 3.38 1.34 14.73
N ILE A 176 2.73 2.49 14.51
CA ILE A 176 1.27 2.57 14.36
C ILE A 176 0.82 1.81 13.11
N ILE A 177 1.47 2.02 11.98
CA ILE A 177 1.18 1.32 10.73
C ILE A 177 1.44 -0.19 10.88
N SER A 178 2.53 -0.57 11.56
CA SER A 178 2.84 -1.98 11.84
C SER A 178 1.74 -2.66 12.64
N LEU A 179 1.22 -1.99 13.69
CA LEU A 179 0.12 -2.50 14.51
C LEU A 179 -1.16 -2.69 13.70
N ILE A 180 -1.50 -1.70 12.88
CA ILE A 180 -2.68 -1.77 12.02
C ILE A 180 -2.53 -2.91 11.01
N GLN A 181 -1.40 -2.97 10.32
CA GLN A 181 -1.16 -3.94 9.25
C GLN A 181 -1.19 -5.38 9.75
N ILE A 182 -0.53 -5.69 10.88
CA ILE A 182 -0.46 -7.06 11.41
C ILE A 182 -1.84 -7.58 11.82
N ASN A 183 -2.76 -6.71 12.22
CA ASN A 183 -4.09 -7.08 12.65
C ASN A 183 -5.13 -7.03 11.51
N MET A 184 -4.96 -6.12 10.56
CA MET A 184 -5.85 -6.01 9.40
C MET A 184 -5.52 -7.03 8.31
N HIS A 185 -4.23 -7.30 8.06
CA HIS A 185 -3.79 -8.21 7.00
C HIS A 185 -2.34 -8.67 7.24
N ALA A 186 -2.15 -9.66 8.08
CA ALA A 186 -0.84 -10.11 8.56
C ALA A 186 0.09 -10.60 7.45
N SER A 187 -0.43 -11.26 6.41
CA SER A 187 0.41 -11.79 5.31
C SER A 187 1.16 -10.68 4.56
N LEU A 188 0.64 -9.46 4.49
CA LEU A 188 1.34 -8.33 3.87
C LEU A 188 2.16 -7.49 4.87
N TRP A 189 2.23 -7.87 6.14
CA TRP A 189 3.02 -7.15 7.13
C TRP A 189 4.52 -7.15 6.81
N VAL A 190 5.04 -8.23 6.27
CA VAL A 190 6.44 -8.34 5.84
C VAL A 190 6.80 -7.33 4.75
N MET A 191 5.83 -6.96 3.88
CA MET A 191 6.05 -5.97 2.82
C MET A 191 6.40 -4.59 3.36
N LEU A 192 5.94 -4.23 4.57
CA LEU A 192 6.37 -2.99 5.23
C LEU A 192 7.90 -2.93 5.34
N TYR A 193 8.52 -4.03 5.74
CA TYR A 193 9.98 -4.10 5.96
C TYR A 193 10.76 -4.19 4.66
N LEU A 194 10.19 -4.78 3.61
CA LEU A 194 10.79 -4.72 2.27
C LEU A 194 10.85 -3.28 1.76
N PHE A 195 9.80 -2.49 1.96
CA PHE A 195 9.82 -1.07 1.62
C PHE A 195 10.77 -0.27 2.51
N ILE A 196 10.75 -0.52 3.82
CA ILE A 196 11.69 0.12 4.76
C ILE A 196 13.14 -0.18 4.39
N LEU A 197 13.45 -1.40 3.89
CA LEU A 197 14.79 -1.78 3.46
C LEU A 197 15.35 -0.83 2.40
N CYS A 198 14.53 -0.38 1.46
CA CYS A 198 14.93 0.61 0.44
C CYS A 198 15.41 1.92 1.08
N TYR A 199 14.74 2.35 2.15
CA TYR A 199 15.12 3.54 2.92
C TYR A 199 16.34 3.29 3.80
N ILE A 200 16.51 2.09 4.36
CA ILE A 200 17.72 1.72 5.09
C ILE A 200 18.92 1.82 4.15
N ILE A 201 18.85 1.25 2.95
CA ILE A 201 19.92 1.31 1.96
C ILE A 201 20.26 2.77 1.64
N ASP A 202 19.26 3.60 1.35
CA ASP A 202 19.45 5.03 1.03
C ASP A 202 20.00 5.85 2.22
N SER A 203 19.85 5.36 3.46
CA SER A 203 20.37 6.03 4.66
C SER A 203 21.89 6.00 4.79
N PHE A 204 22.57 5.08 4.09
CA PHE A 204 24.03 5.04 4.07
C PHE A 204 24.59 6.15 3.18
N ASN A 205 25.61 6.84 3.66
CA ASN A 205 26.26 7.91 2.87
C ASN A 205 27.37 7.32 2.00
N ILE A 206 26.98 6.70 0.89
CA ILE A 206 27.92 6.10 -0.09
C ILE A 206 27.90 7.00 -1.33
N LYS A 207 28.98 7.76 -1.54
CA LYS A 207 29.08 8.75 -2.64
C LYS A 207 28.99 8.10 -4.01
N GLU A 208 29.58 6.93 -4.18
CA GLU A 208 29.61 6.15 -5.42
C GLU A 208 28.18 5.77 -5.89
N LEU A 209 27.28 5.52 -4.94
CA LEU A 209 25.86 5.19 -5.18
C LEU A 209 24.95 6.42 -5.07
N ARG A 210 25.53 7.63 -4.92
CA ARG A 210 24.76 8.89 -4.76
C ARG A 210 23.71 8.85 -3.63
N LEU A 211 24.01 8.09 -2.57
CA LEU A 211 23.16 8.00 -1.39
C LEU A 211 23.30 9.27 -0.57
N GLN A 212 22.20 9.84 -0.10
CA GLN A 212 22.26 11.13 0.60
C GLN A 212 22.61 11.02 2.07
N GLY A 213 22.36 9.88 2.68
CA GLY A 213 22.49 9.70 4.11
C GLY A 213 21.53 10.62 4.91
N TYR A 214 20.90 10.07 5.90
CA TYR A 214 20.13 10.79 6.90
C TYR A 214 20.28 10.10 8.25
N GLU A 215 19.74 10.68 9.33
CA GLU A 215 19.90 10.11 10.65
C GLU A 215 19.38 8.68 10.73
N LYS A 216 20.29 7.72 10.97
CA LYS A 216 19.97 6.30 11.01
C LYS A 216 19.39 5.87 12.35
N LYS A 217 19.95 6.41 13.46
CA LYS A 217 19.58 5.97 14.81
C LYS A 217 18.08 6.05 15.09
N PRO A 218 17.38 7.18 14.84
CA PRO A 218 15.93 7.25 15.05
C PRO A 218 15.16 6.27 14.17
N LEU A 219 15.60 6.07 12.91
CA LEU A 219 14.97 5.15 11.97
C LEU A 219 15.07 3.71 12.49
N PHE A 220 16.28 3.24 12.91
CA PHE A 220 16.45 1.89 13.44
C PHE A 220 15.67 1.67 14.75
N ILE A 221 15.59 2.67 15.61
CA ILE A 221 14.74 2.60 16.82
C ILE A 221 13.28 2.40 16.45
N ALA A 222 12.77 3.21 15.53
CA ALA A 222 11.37 3.09 15.07
C ALA A 222 11.08 1.74 14.43
N ILE A 223 12.01 1.19 13.64
CA ILE A 223 11.91 -0.15 13.06
C ILE A 223 11.87 -1.22 14.15
N GLY A 224 12.78 -1.16 15.13
CA GLY A 224 12.81 -2.12 16.25
C GLY A 224 11.49 -2.11 17.02
N ILE A 225 10.96 -0.93 17.34
CA ILE A 225 9.65 -0.79 17.99
C ILE A 225 8.54 -1.35 17.10
N SER A 226 8.57 -1.10 15.78
CA SER A 226 7.57 -1.60 14.84
C SER A 226 7.54 -3.13 14.78
N ILE A 227 8.71 -3.78 14.82
CA ILE A 227 8.83 -5.24 14.84
C ILE A 227 8.24 -5.81 16.14
N LEU A 228 8.57 -5.22 17.29
CA LEU A 228 8.03 -5.65 18.58
C LEU A 228 6.51 -5.49 18.65
N ILE A 229 5.99 -4.39 18.14
CA ILE A 229 4.54 -4.14 18.06
C ILE A 229 3.84 -5.13 17.13
N GLY A 230 4.52 -5.64 16.09
CA GLY A 230 4.01 -6.71 15.24
C GLY A 230 3.63 -7.99 16.00
N LEU A 231 4.14 -8.19 17.22
CA LEU A 231 3.74 -9.29 18.09
C LEU A 231 2.39 -9.05 18.80
N ILE A 232 1.86 -7.82 18.76
CA ILE A 232 0.57 -7.46 19.37
C ILE A 232 -0.56 -7.83 18.42
N ASN A 233 -0.87 -9.12 18.37
CA ASN A 233 -1.98 -9.70 17.62
C ASN A 233 -2.41 -11.02 18.30
N PRO A 234 -3.62 -11.53 18.03
CA PRO A 234 -4.13 -12.74 18.70
C PRO A 234 -3.31 -14.01 18.48
N TYR A 235 -2.53 -14.07 17.39
CA TYR A 235 -1.74 -15.25 17.02
C TYR A 235 -0.25 -15.09 17.33
N PHE A 236 0.16 -13.96 17.91
CA PHE A 236 1.53 -13.66 18.29
C PHE A 236 2.50 -13.84 17.11
N TYR A 237 3.60 -14.57 17.26
CA TYR A 237 4.58 -14.80 16.19
C TYR A 237 4.03 -15.62 15.01
N LYS A 238 2.97 -16.42 15.24
CA LYS A 238 2.36 -17.25 14.19
C LYS A 238 1.77 -16.40 13.06
N ALA A 239 1.24 -15.20 13.36
CA ALA A 239 0.77 -14.27 12.33
C ALA A 239 1.91 -13.80 11.42
N ILE A 240 3.11 -13.60 11.97
CA ILE A 240 4.29 -13.18 11.21
C ILE A 240 4.82 -14.33 10.34
N THR A 241 4.86 -15.55 10.89
CA THR A 241 5.44 -16.71 10.18
C THR A 241 4.48 -17.34 9.19
N PHE A 242 3.20 -17.01 9.23
CA PHE A 242 2.15 -17.59 8.37
C PHE A 242 2.50 -17.51 6.89
N ILE A 243 2.97 -16.34 6.42
CA ILE A 243 3.28 -16.16 4.99
C ILE A 243 4.40 -17.08 4.52
N PHE A 244 5.42 -17.32 5.37
CA PHE A 244 6.53 -18.22 5.03
C PHE A 244 6.05 -19.68 4.97
N GLY A 245 5.12 -20.08 5.86
CA GLY A 245 4.46 -21.37 5.80
C GLY A 245 3.68 -21.55 4.51
N SER A 246 2.90 -20.57 4.10
CA SER A 246 2.11 -20.59 2.87
C SER A 246 2.99 -20.73 1.61
N PHE A 247 4.14 -20.07 1.55
CA PHE A 247 5.09 -20.22 0.45
C PHE A 247 5.81 -21.58 0.44
N SER A 248 5.95 -22.25 1.58
CA SER A 248 6.57 -23.58 1.67
C SER A 248 5.61 -24.71 1.31
N ASP A 249 4.30 -24.48 1.39
CA ASP A 249 3.28 -25.48 1.07
C ASP A 249 3.15 -25.68 -0.44
N HIS A 250 3.38 -26.94 -0.87
CA HIS A 250 3.34 -27.31 -2.29
C HIS A 250 1.93 -27.14 -2.88
N TYR A 251 0.90 -27.54 -2.15
CA TYR A 251 -0.49 -27.46 -2.62
C TYR A 251 -0.96 -26.01 -2.72
N MET A 252 -0.66 -25.18 -1.72
CA MET A 252 -0.99 -23.76 -1.78
C MET A 252 -0.38 -23.07 -3.01
N ARG A 253 0.86 -23.41 -3.37
CA ARG A 253 1.54 -22.85 -4.55
C ARG A 253 0.94 -23.28 -5.89
N ILE A 254 0.25 -24.43 -5.95
CA ILE A 254 -0.38 -24.91 -7.19
C ILE A 254 -1.78 -24.31 -7.35
N PHE A 255 -2.55 -24.23 -6.26
CA PHE A 255 -3.97 -23.88 -6.33
C PHE A 255 -4.24 -22.39 -6.13
N ILE A 256 -3.36 -21.65 -5.44
CA ILE A 256 -3.53 -20.22 -5.20
C ILE A 256 -2.78 -19.45 -6.30
N LYS A 257 -3.54 -18.76 -7.16
CA LYS A 257 -2.99 -18.01 -8.31
C LYS A 257 -1.99 -16.94 -7.90
N GLU A 258 -2.20 -16.29 -6.76
CA GLU A 258 -1.33 -15.26 -6.21
C GLU A 258 0.04 -15.80 -5.75
N LEU A 259 0.15 -17.11 -5.51
CA LEU A 259 1.39 -17.76 -5.11
C LEU A 259 2.11 -18.44 -6.29
N LEU A 260 1.54 -18.39 -7.50
CA LEU A 260 2.21 -18.92 -8.68
C LEU A 260 3.50 -18.16 -8.97
N PRO A 261 4.54 -18.85 -9.44
CA PRO A 261 5.77 -18.18 -9.85
C PRO A 261 5.50 -17.23 -11.01
N PHE A 262 6.27 -16.14 -11.05
CA PHE A 262 6.22 -15.18 -12.13
C PHE A 262 6.42 -15.89 -13.50
N SER A 263 5.50 -15.64 -14.42
CA SER A 263 5.53 -16.21 -15.78
C SER A 263 5.38 -15.07 -16.78
N LEU A 264 6.32 -14.97 -17.73
CA LEU A 264 6.29 -13.97 -18.80
C LEU A 264 5.15 -14.20 -19.80
N ASP A 265 4.62 -15.41 -19.84
CA ASP A 265 3.68 -15.84 -20.90
C ASP A 265 2.26 -15.32 -20.69
N LEU A 266 1.88 -15.03 -19.44
CA LEU A 266 0.49 -14.72 -19.09
C LEU A 266 0.09 -13.24 -19.32
N ASP A 267 1.04 -12.31 -19.23
CA ASP A 267 0.75 -10.86 -19.31
C ASP A 267 1.94 -10.04 -19.86
N ILE A 268 2.45 -10.43 -21.01
CA ILE A 268 3.65 -9.85 -21.61
C ILE A 268 3.60 -8.31 -21.69
N CYS A 269 2.43 -7.74 -21.99
CA CYS A 269 2.28 -6.28 -22.08
C CYS A 269 2.51 -5.56 -20.74
N LYS A 270 2.02 -6.15 -19.61
CA LYS A 270 2.24 -5.59 -18.26
C LYS A 270 3.71 -5.68 -17.87
N HIS A 271 4.33 -6.83 -18.14
CA HIS A 271 5.74 -7.04 -17.86
C HIS A 271 6.65 -6.14 -18.70
N MET A 272 6.33 -5.93 -19.99
CA MET A 272 7.06 -5.00 -20.84
C MET A 272 6.95 -3.55 -20.35
N ALA A 273 5.76 -3.10 -19.93
CA ALA A 273 5.58 -1.78 -19.35
C ALA A 273 6.43 -1.60 -18.08
N PHE A 274 6.43 -2.60 -17.17
CA PHE A 274 7.27 -2.60 -15.99
C PHE A 274 8.76 -2.51 -16.33
N ILE A 275 9.24 -3.34 -17.26
CA ILE A 275 10.65 -3.35 -17.70
C ILE A 275 11.04 -1.99 -18.31
N ILE A 276 10.18 -1.41 -19.15
CA ILE A 276 10.44 -0.10 -19.77
C ILE A 276 10.56 0.99 -18.71
N LEU A 277 9.66 1.00 -17.73
CA LEU A 277 9.72 1.98 -16.63
C LEU A 277 10.98 1.78 -15.79
N LEU A 278 11.35 0.54 -15.46
CA LEU A 278 12.57 0.23 -14.72
C LEU A 278 13.83 0.68 -15.50
N ILE A 279 13.91 0.39 -16.78
CA ILE A 279 15.01 0.86 -17.64
C ILE A 279 15.05 2.39 -17.67
N GLY A 280 13.89 3.06 -17.77
CA GLY A 280 13.79 4.52 -17.72
C GLY A 280 14.30 5.11 -16.40
N LEU A 281 13.95 4.50 -15.27
CA LEU A 281 14.45 4.90 -13.94
C LEU A 281 15.97 4.72 -13.83
N ILE A 282 16.49 3.56 -14.24
CA ILE A 282 17.92 3.27 -14.24
C ILE A 282 18.69 4.24 -15.15
N TYR A 283 18.18 4.47 -16.37
CA TYR A 283 18.76 5.44 -17.30
C TYR A 283 18.82 6.85 -16.68
N THR A 284 17.72 7.31 -16.08
CA THR A 284 17.63 8.63 -15.45
C THR A 284 18.59 8.73 -14.27
N TYR A 285 18.75 7.65 -13.49
CA TYR A 285 19.71 7.57 -12.39
C TYR A 285 21.15 7.79 -12.87
N PHE A 286 21.56 7.08 -13.91
CA PHE A 286 22.94 7.17 -14.41
C PHE A 286 23.21 8.46 -15.19
N ARG A 287 22.27 8.91 -15.99
CA ARG A 287 22.48 10.06 -16.88
C ARG A 287 22.31 11.40 -16.19
N GLU A 288 21.24 11.58 -15.46
CA GLU A 288 20.91 12.88 -14.86
C GLU A 288 21.33 13.00 -13.40
N GLY A 289 21.55 11.89 -12.73
CA GLY A 289 21.93 11.85 -11.32
C GLY A 289 20.86 12.38 -10.36
N LYS A 290 19.61 12.50 -10.83
CA LYS A 290 18.49 13.09 -10.05
C LYS A 290 17.65 12.06 -9.31
N VAL A 291 17.61 10.82 -9.81
CA VAL A 291 16.85 9.73 -9.19
C VAL A 291 17.65 9.14 -8.03
N ARG A 292 17.02 8.92 -6.91
CA ARG A 292 17.63 8.30 -5.74
C ARG A 292 17.50 6.79 -5.78
N VAL A 293 18.48 6.09 -5.21
CA VAL A 293 18.51 4.62 -5.19
C VAL A 293 17.24 4.05 -4.56
N ARG A 294 16.72 4.66 -3.49
CA ARG A 294 15.49 4.19 -2.85
C ARG A 294 14.30 4.09 -3.81
N TYR A 295 14.18 4.99 -4.78
CA TYR A 295 13.08 4.94 -5.76
C TYR A 295 13.25 3.79 -6.76
N ILE A 296 14.50 3.44 -7.10
CA ILE A 296 14.79 2.27 -7.91
C ILE A 296 14.47 0.98 -7.14
N CYS A 297 14.80 0.95 -5.86
CA CYS A 297 14.54 -0.22 -5.00
C CYS A 297 13.05 -0.40 -4.67
N LEU A 298 12.29 0.70 -4.60
CA LEU A 298 10.83 0.65 -4.37
C LEU A 298 10.05 0.18 -5.60
N PHE A 299 10.63 0.37 -6.79
CA PHE A 299 10.04 -0.04 -8.07
C PHE A 299 10.19 -1.54 -8.27
#